data_2d6ba691e20a830aabcd621b4f6f2a13
#
_entry.id   2d6ba691e20a830aabcd621b4f6f2a13
#
_cell.length_a   1.000
_cell.length_b   1.000
_cell.length_c   1.000
_cell.angle_alpha   90.00
_cell.angle_beta   90.00
_cell.angle_gamma   90.00
#
_symmetry.space_group_name_H-M   'P 1'
#
loop_
_entity.id
_entity.type
_entity.pdbx_description
1 polymer ?
#
loop_
_entity_poly.entity_id
_entity_poly.type
_entity_poly.pdbx_seq_one_letter_code
_entity_poly.pdbx_strand_id
1 'polypeptide(L)'
;MTKFNPYIQGKFSQGTRATAEIIGGKARQLLNIPLYVPYWIVVTSDCPDDKLSEAVEFAILTILKDHHPATWDNKLAVRSSATSEDGDSQSYAGIFESKLNVPITEVYSAVQEIRQSARSSKVKAYSGNDGHNIAVIIMPMVEAKWSGVLFSKEPVEGTDRMLLEWQDGVGGVVDGTGDSSHVFLGTGDNITEHMDSCFDGKTIALPELGALPMEQVVQLWNQAKRLENNYNRPVDIEWCISFKPHQASATNTVILSKGIYTLSVLQVRPITTLGASNDNA
;
A
#
# COMPACT_ATOMS: atom_id res chain seq x y z
N MET A 1 19.80 25.49 -2.92
CA MET A 1 18.34 25.76 -2.90
C MET A 1 17.68 24.71 -3.77
N THR A 2 16.88 23.83 -3.20
CA THR A 2 16.13 22.83 -3.96
C THR A 2 15.07 23.59 -4.76
N LYS A 3 15.14 23.52 -6.09
CA LYS A 3 14.13 24.14 -6.95
C LYS A 3 12.76 23.54 -6.61
N PHE A 4 11.78 24.38 -6.38
CA PHE A 4 10.39 23.93 -6.19
C PHE A 4 9.83 23.50 -7.54
N ASN A 5 9.22 22.28 -7.60
CA ASN A 5 8.48 21.84 -8.79
C ASN A 5 6.99 21.81 -8.45
N PRO A 6 6.14 22.59 -9.14
CA PRO A 6 4.71 22.70 -8.81
C PRO A 6 3.91 21.41 -9.07
N TYR A 7 4.44 20.50 -9.88
CA TYR A 7 3.79 19.25 -10.27
C TYR A 7 4.19 18.06 -9.38
N ILE A 8 4.94 18.35 -8.29
CA ILE A 8 5.41 17.33 -7.36
C ILE A 8 4.80 17.59 -5.98
N GLN A 9 4.19 16.57 -5.42
CA GLN A 9 3.69 16.53 -4.06
C GLN A 9 4.24 15.28 -3.34
N GLY A 10 4.28 15.28 -2.03
CA GLY A 10 4.79 14.13 -1.27
C GLY A 10 4.29 14.12 0.16
N LYS A 11 4.68 13.09 0.91
CA LYS A 11 4.25 12.88 2.31
C LYS A 11 4.44 14.11 3.21
N PHE A 12 5.43 14.95 2.93
CA PHE A 12 5.73 16.15 3.73
C PHE A 12 5.35 17.45 3.04
N SER A 13 4.67 17.39 1.89
CA SER A 13 4.20 18.58 1.19
C SER A 13 3.01 19.16 1.93
N GLN A 14 3.22 20.23 2.69
CA GLN A 14 2.16 21.04 3.29
C GLN A 14 1.59 22.01 2.24
N GLY A 15 1.03 21.51 1.16
CA GLY A 15 0.51 22.34 0.08
C GLY A 15 -1.01 22.24 -0.09
N THR A 16 -1.64 23.36 -0.41
CA THR A 16 -3.07 23.49 -0.73
C THR A 16 -3.50 22.69 -1.98
N ARG A 17 -2.54 22.10 -2.72
CA ARG A 17 -2.78 21.37 -3.98
C ARG A 17 -2.97 19.85 -3.80
N ALA A 18 -2.95 19.32 -2.57
CA ALA A 18 -3.12 17.89 -2.30
C ALA A 18 -4.60 17.46 -2.30
N THR A 19 -5.36 17.88 -3.32
CA THR A 19 -6.75 17.42 -3.52
C THR A 19 -6.79 16.11 -4.30
N ALA A 20 -7.86 15.33 -4.16
CA ALA A 20 -8.02 14.07 -4.87
C ALA A 20 -7.97 14.24 -6.40
N GLU A 21 -8.44 15.38 -6.93
CA GLU A 21 -8.42 15.70 -8.36
C GLU A 21 -6.99 15.83 -8.89
N ILE A 22 -6.06 16.30 -8.06
CA ILE A 22 -4.67 16.58 -8.47
C ILE A 22 -3.74 15.41 -8.17
N ILE A 23 -3.85 14.80 -6.99
CA ILE A 23 -2.95 13.71 -6.59
C ILE A 23 -3.57 12.32 -6.73
N GLY A 24 -4.87 12.22 -7.02
CA GLY A 24 -5.62 10.98 -7.13
C GLY A 24 -5.96 10.33 -5.78
N GLY A 25 -6.80 9.32 -5.82
CA GLY A 25 -7.33 8.64 -4.65
C GLY A 25 -6.26 7.96 -3.80
N LYS A 26 -5.44 7.09 -4.41
CA LYS A 26 -4.39 6.35 -3.67
C LYS A 26 -3.43 7.28 -2.93
N ALA A 27 -2.91 8.34 -3.59
CA ALA A 27 -2.02 9.29 -2.93
C ALA A 27 -2.75 10.06 -1.81
N ARG A 28 -4.02 10.39 -2.00
CA ARG A 28 -4.86 11.02 -0.98
C ARG A 28 -5.02 10.12 0.24
N GLN A 29 -5.25 8.83 0.03
CA GLN A 29 -5.34 7.85 1.10
C GLN A 29 -4.01 7.73 1.88
N LEU A 30 -2.87 7.68 1.18
CA LEU A 30 -1.56 7.63 1.81
C LEU A 30 -1.28 8.85 2.71
N LEU A 31 -1.80 10.05 2.38
CA LEU A 31 -1.71 11.23 3.25
C LEU A 31 -2.46 11.07 4.58
N ASN A 32 -3.54 10.31 4.57
CA ASN A 32 -4.39 10.09 5.75
C ASN A 32 -3.84 9.02 6.70
N ILE A 33 -2.80 8.27 6.28
CA ILE A 33 -2.17 7.24 7.11
C ILE A 33 -1.05 7.90 7.93
N PRO A 34 -1.18 7.98 9.26
CA PRO A 34 -0.23 8.72 10.09
C PRO A 34 1.12 8.03 10.25
N LEU A 35 1.16 6.70 10.20
CA LEU A 35 2.34 5.88 10.52
C LEU A 35 2.55 4.78 9.49
N TYR A 36 3.77 4.26 9.43
CA TYR A 36 4.17 3.07 8.65
C TYR A 36 4.08 3.22 7.13
N VAL A 37 3.85 4.41 6.59
CA VAL A 37 3.88 4.62 5.13
C VAL A 37 5.32 4.85 4.69
N PRO A 38 5.83 4.10 3.70
CA PRO A 38 7.12 4.39 3.08
C PRO A 38 7.19 5.82 2.55
N TYR A 39 8.37 6.29 2.24
CA TYR A 39 8.52 7.58 1.54
C TYR A 39 7.86 7.49 0.15
N TRP A 40 7.17 8.52 -0.27
CA TRP A 40 6.56 8.58 -1.59
C TRP A 40 6.45 10.01 -2.09
N ILE A 41 6.43 10.13 -3.40
CA ILE A 41 6.22 11.36 -4.14
C ILE A 41 5.18 11.08 -5.21
N VAL A 42 4.36 12.05 -5.55
CA VAL A 42 3.40 11.97 -6.64
C VAL A 42 3.68 13.02 -7.70
N VAL A 43 3.72 12.60 -8.95
CA VAL A 43 3.60 13.47 -10.11
C VAL A 43 2.12 13.73 -10.33
N THR A 44 1.72 14.99 -10.27
CA THR A 44 0.30 15.37 -10.26
C THR A 44 -0.38 15.16 -11.62
N SER A 45 -1.70 14.97 -11.60
CA SER A 45 -2.50 14.74 -12.81
C SER A 45 -2.47 15.93 -13.79
N ASP A 46 -2.33 17.14 -13.28
CA ASP A 46 -2.25 18.38 -14.05
C ASP A 46 -0.85 18.69 -14.61
N CYS A 47 0.14 17.83 -14.36
CA CYS A 47 1.46 17.96 -14.96
C CYS A 47 1.35 17.79 -16.49
N PRO A 48 1.67 18.81 -17.29
CA PRO A 48 1.58 18.71 -18.74
C PRO A 48 2.71 17.83 -19.31
N ASP A 49 2.48 17.23 -20.46
CA ASP A 49 3.39 16.24 -21.05
C ASP A 49 4.77 16.83 -21.37
N ASP A 50 4.87 18.10 -21.74
CA ASP A 50 6.13 18.82 -21.98
C ASP A 50 6.94 19.11 -20.71
N LYS A 51 6.32 19.01 -19.52
CA LYS A 51 6.96 19.14 -18.20
C LYS A 51 7.19 17.82 -17.48
N LEU A 52 6.68 16.73 -18.03
CA LEU A 52 6.71 15.43 -17.36
C LEU A 52 8.13 14.93 -17.07
N SER A 53 9.06 15.09 -18.01
CA SER A 53 10.46 14.67 -17.84
C SER A 53 11.12 15.42 -16.67
N GLU A 54 10.96 16.74 -16.61
CA GLU A 54 11.50 17.58 -15.54
C GLU A 54 10.89 17.21 -14.17
N ALA A 55 9.58 16.93 -14.15
CA ALA A 55 8.89 16.54 -12.92
C ALA A 55 9.37 15.18 -12.39
N VAL A 56 9.51 14.18 -13.27
CA VAL A 56 10.00 12.83 -12.89
C VAL A 56 11.45 12.90 -12.43
N GLU A 57 12.33 13.62 -13.12
CA GLU A 57 13.72 13.82 -12.68
C GLU A 57 13.77 14.45 -11.29
N PHE A 58 12.99 15.51 -11.06
CA PHE A 58 12.91 16.14 -9.74
C PHE A 58 12.45 15.18 -8.65
N ALA A 59 11.44 14.33 -8.94
CA ALA A 59 10.95 13.33 -8.01
C ALA A 59 12.05 12.30 -7.64
N ILE A 60 12.78 11.79 -8.65
CA ILE A 60 13.89 10.86 -8.46
C ILE A 60 15.00 11.49 -7.61
N LEU A 61 15.43 12.69 -7.94
CA LEU A 61 16.48 13.39 -7.19
C LEU A 61 16.07 13.65 -5.74
N THR A 62 14.79 13.95 -5.51
CA THR A 62 14.25 14.15 -4.15
C THR A 62 14.26 12.84 -3.37
N ILE A 63 13.83 11.72 -3.97
CA ILE A 63 13.89 10.40 -3.35
C ILE A 63 15.35 10.03 -3.00
N LEU A 64 16.25 10.20 -3.95
CA LEU A 64 17.69 9.90 -3.75
C LEU A 64 18.32 10.73 -2.63
N LYS A 65 17.93 11.98 -2.50
CA LYS A 65 18.48 12.89 -1.50
C LYS A 65 17.91 12.64 -0.10
N ASP A 66 16.59 12.52 -0.01
CA ASP A 66 15.90 12.58 1.28
C ASP A 66 15.57 11.19 1.83
N HIS A 67 15.67 10.16 0.99
CA HIS A 67 15.33 8.79 1.37
C HIS A 67 16.23 7.77 0.69
N HIS A 68 17.47 7.68 1.15
CA HIS A 68 18.45 6.69 0.71
C HIS A 68 18.69 5.66 1.84
N PRO A 69 17.83 4.63 2.01
CA PRO A 69 18.16 3.57 2.95
C PRO A 69 19.46 2.88 2.48
N ALA A 70 20.38 2.62 3.39
CA ALA A 70 21.68 2.04 3.08
C ALA A 70 21.63 0.67 2.35
N THR A 71 20.45 0.06 2.26
CA THR A 71 20.19 -1.26 1.65
C THR A 71 19.25 -1.20 0.46
N TRP A 72 18.90 0.00 -0.02
CA TRP A 72 18.00 0.14 -1.16
C TRP A 72 18.73 -0.21 -2.46
N ASP A 73 18.12 -1.07 -3.27
CA ASP A 73 18.66 -1.55 -4.56
C ASP A 73 18.40 -0.59 -5.74
N ASN A 74 18.03 0.67 -5.44
CA ASN A 74 17.67 1.70 -6.44
C ASN A 74 16.50 1.35 -7.34
N LYS A 75 15.60 0.47 -6.90
CA LYS A 75 14.35 0.17 -7.60
C LYS A 75 13.19 0.92 -6.97
N LEU A 76 12.23 1.27 -7.81
CA LEU A 76 11.05 2.04 -7.44
C LEU A 76 9.78 1.27 -7.77
N ALA A 77 8.73 1.54 -7.02
CA ALA A 77 7.37 1.23 -7.40
C ALA A 77 6.75 2.48 -8.02
N VAL A 78 6.17 2.34 -9.21
CA VAL A 78 5.48 3.40 -9.95
C VAL A 78 4.02 2.98 -10.05
N ARG A 79 3.12 3.73 -9.41
CA ARG A 79 1.71 3.33 -9.21
C ARG A 79 0.78 4.42 -9.71
N SER A 80 -0.27 4.03 -10.42
CA SER A 80 -1.36 4.94 -10.78
C SER A 80 -2.05 5.49 -9.52
N SER A 81 -2.57 6.70 -9.61
CA SER A 81 -3.43 7.32 -8.61
C SER A 81 -4.51 8.13 -9.33
N ALA A 82 -5.60 7.45 -9.69
CA ALA A 82 -6.73 8.08 -10.34
C ALA A 82 -7.75 8.59 -9.31
N THR A 83 -8.49 9.65 -9.66
CA THR A 83 -9.56 10.18 -8.80
C THR A 83 -10.70 9.21 -8.60
N SER A 84 -10.94 8.35 -9.58
CA SER A 84 -12.03 7.38 -9.58
C SER A 84 -11.71 6.05 -8.90
N GLU A 85 -10.44 5.78 -8.54
CA GLU A 85 -10.05 4.47 -8.00
C GLU A 85 -10.68 4.14 -6.63
N ASP A 86 -10.95 5.16 -5.82
CA ASP A 86 -11.45 5.02 -4.46
C ASP A 86 -12.80 5.74 -4.27
N GLY A 87 -13.63 5.80 -5.32
CA GLY A 87 -14.99 6.38 -5.24
C GLY A 87 -15.92 5.54 -4.38
N ASP A 88 -16.84 6.19 -3.66
CA ASP A 88 -17.79 5.56 -2.73
C ASP A 88 -18.73 4.53 -3.38
N SER A 89 -18.79 4.45 -4.72
CA SER A 89 -19.79 3.66 -5.44
C SER A 89 -19.25 2.50 -6.28
N GLN A 90 -17.96 2.46 -6.61
CA GLN A 90 -17.36 1.41 -7.46
C GLN A 90 -15.89 1.18 -7.12
N SER A 91 -15.49 -0.08 -7.02
CA SER A 91 -14.08 -0.48 -6.91
C SER A 91 -13.50 -0.64 -8.32
N TYR A 92 -12.47 0.15 -8.63
CA TYR A 92 -11.70 0.05 -9.87
C TYR A 92 -10.44 -0.82 -9.71
N ALA A 93 -10.48 -1.80 -8.81
CA ALA A 93 -9.37 -2.69 -8.54
C ALA A 93 -8.89 -3.38 -9.83
N GLY A 94 -7.59 -3.30 -10.13
CA GLY A 94 -6.97 -3.96 -11.28
C GLY A 94 -7.19 -3.29 -12.65
N ILE A 95 -7.85 -2.12 -12.73
CA ILE A 95 -8.03 -1.39 -14.00
C ILE A 95 -6.81 -0.53 -14.33
N PHE A 96 -6.18 0.02 -13.30
CA PHE A 96 -5.04 0.91 -13.44
C PHE A 96 -3.74 0.18 -13.09
N GLU A 97 -2.72 0.41 -13.90
CA GLU A 97 -1.45 -0.29 -13.79
C GLU A 97 -0.58 0.19 -12.63
N SER A 98 0.17 -0.77 -12.06
CA SER A 98 1.29 -0.52 -11.15
C SER A 98 2.51 -1.28 -11.67
N LYS A 99 3.66 -0.63 -11.67
CA LYS A 99 4.94 -1.24 -12.06
C LYS A 99 5.84 -1.33 -10.84
N LEU A 100 6.26 -2.54 -10.51
CA LEU A 100 7.15 -2.82 -9.39
C LEU A 100 8.57 -3.06 -9.89
N ASN A 101 9.56 -2.92 -9.02
CA ASN A 101 10.97 -3.16 -9.33
C ASN A 101 11.52 -2.34 -10.50
N VAL A 102 11.00 -1.13 -10.71
CA VAL A 102 11.41 -0.24 -11.81
C VAL A 102 12.78 0.35 -11.51
N PRO A 103 13.80 0.09 -12.37
CA PRO A 103 15.09 0.77 -12.23
C PRO A 103 14.94 2.29 -12.38
N ILE A 104 15.78 3.06 -11.70
CA ILE A 104 15.73 4.53 -11.76
C ILE A 104 15.75 5.05 -13.20
N THR A 105 16.53 4.42 -14.07
CA THR A 105 16.67 4.79 -15.49
C THR A 105 15.40 4.59 -16.31
N GLU A 106 14.46 3.77 -15.82
CA GLU A 106 13.23 3.43 -16.52
C GLU A 106 11.98 4.10 -15.93
N VAL A 107 12.14 4.89 -14.85
CA VAL A 107 11.00 5.51 -14.15
C VAL A 107 10.22 6.44 -15.07
N TYR A 108 10.89 7.20 -15.92
CA TYR A 108 10.21 8.10 -16.86
C TYR A 108 9.30 7.33 -17.84
N SER A 109 9.82 6.26 -18.46
CA SER A 109 9.01 5.41 -19.35
C SER A 109 7.85 4.75 -18.61
N ALA A 110 8.09 4.25 -17.39
CA ALA A 110 7.04 3.67 -16.56
C ALA A 110 5.92 4.66 -16.24
N VAL A 111 6.25 5.92 -15.91
CA VAL A 111 5.27 6.98 -15.67
C VAL A 111 4.48 7.29 -16.95
N GLN A 112 5.16 7.37 -18.12
CA GLN A 112 4.49 7.58 -19.39
C GLN A 112 3.51 6.46 -19.72
N GLU A 113 3.91 5.20 -19.57
CA GLU A 113 3.07 4.04 -19.87
C GLU A 113 1.83 4.01 -18.96
N ILE A 114 1.99 4.27 -17.64
CA ILE A 114 0.86 4.36 -16.71
C ILE A 114 -0.10 5.48 -17.13
N ARG A 115 0.40 6.65 -17.50
CA ARG A 115 -0.46 7.77 -17.99
C ARG A 115 -1.15 7.45 -19.31
N GLN A 116 -0.49 6.70 -20.20
CA GLN A 116 -1.08 6.27 -21.47
C GLN A 116 -2.14 5.18 -21.25
N SER A 117 -1.92 4.22 -20.34
CA SER A 117 -2.90 3.18 -20.03
C SER A 117 -4.22 3.76 -19.52
N ALA A 118 -4.16 4.84 -18.75
CA ALA A 118 -5.35 5.55 -18.28
C ALA A 118 -6.17 6.21 -19.40
N ARG A 119 -5.55 6.50 -20.55
CA ARG A 119 -6.23 7.04 -21.74
C ARG A 119 -6.81 5.94 -22.64
N SER A 120 -6.64 4.67 -22.27
CA SER A 120 -7.10 3.52 -23.07
C SER A 120 -8.63 3.44 -23.14
N SER A 121 -9.13 2.77 -24.19
CA SER A 121 -10.58 2.56 -24.39
C SER A 121 -11.23 1.79 -23.23
N LYS A 122 -10.48 0.91 -22.57
CA LYS A 122 -10.95 0.15 -21.41
C LYS A 122 -11.26 1.09 -20.23
N VAL A 123 -10.40 2.05 -19.94
CA VAL A 123 -10.62 3.03 -18.87
C VAL A 123 -11.74 4.01 -19.24
N LYS A 124 -11.80 4.46 -20.49
CA LYS A 124 -12.88 5.33 -20.98
C LYS A 124 -14.25 4.70 -20.84
N ALA A 125 -14.39 3.41 -21.12
CA ALA A 125 -15.64 2.67 -21.00
C ALA A 125 -16.18 2.62 -19.56
N TYR A 126 -15.27 2.62 -18.57
CA TYR A 126 -15.65 2.54 -17.15
C TYR A 126 -15.80 3.91 -16.47
N SER A 127 -15.02 4.92 -16.86
CA SER A 127 -15.01 6.21 -16.16
C SER A 127 -15.97 7.24 -16.75
N GLY A 128 -16.50 7.01 -17.96
CA GLY A 128 -17.40 7.94 -18.65
C GLY A 128 -16.75 9.27 -19.05
N ASN A 129 -15.46 9.45 -18.82
CA ASN A 129 -14.71 10.68 -19.04
C ASN A 129 -13.65 10.54 -20.15
N ASP A 130 -13.54 11.56 -20.98
CA ASP A 130 -12.52 11.67 -22.01
C ASP A 130 -11.12 11.88 -21.39
N GLY A 131 -10.43 10.75 -21.13
CA GLY A 131 -8.98 10.64 -21.05
C GLY A 131 -8.24 11.69 -20.22
N HIS A 132 -8.62 11.92 -18.95
CA HIS A 132 -7.85 12.78 -18.06
C HIS A 132 -6.49 12.14 -17.71
N ASN A 133 -5.47 12.98 -17.58
CA ASN A 133 -4.20 12.55 -17.01
C ASN A 133 -4.44 12.06 -15.58
N ILE A 134 -3.82 10.95 -15.22
CA ILE A 134 -3.81 10.48 -13.84
C ILE A 134 -2.54 10.92 -13.12
N ALA A 135 -2.63 11.07 -11.83
CA ALA A 135 -1.45 11.23 -10.99
C ALA A 135 -0.69 9.90 -10.89
N VAL A 136 0.63 9.97 -10.68
CA VAL A 136 1.48 8.79 -10.58
C VAL A 136 2.34 8.88 -9.33
N ILE A 137 2.20 7.89 -8.44
CA ILE A 137 3.00 7.75 -7.23
C ILE A 137 4.32 7.08 -7.60
N ILE A 138 5.42 7.63 -7.11
CA ILE A 138 6.77 7.08 -7.19
C ILE A 138 7.26 6.88 -5.76
N MET A 139 7.63 5.66 -5.41
CA MET A 139 8.10 5.32 -4.06
C MET A 139 9.22 4.28 -4.12
N PRO A 140 10.18 4.28 -3.17
CA PRO A 140 11.17 3.22 -3.07
C PRO A 140 10.51 1.86 -2.94
N MET A 141 11.03 0.86 -3.66
CA MET A 141 10.61 -0.53 -3.42
C MET A 141 10.94 -0.92 -1.98
N VAL A 142 10.00 -1.56 -1.33
CA VAL A 142 10.22 -2.21 -0.04
C VAL A 142 10.55 -3.67 -0.31
N GLU A 143 11.74 -4.10 0.13
CA GLU A 143 12.11 -5.50 0.09
C GLU A 143 11.31 -6.25 1.16
N ALA A 144 10.17 -6.78 0.77
CA ALA A 144 9.26 -7.47 1.66
C ALA A 144 9.70 -8.89 1.92
N LYS A 145 9.74 -9.29 3.20
CA LYS A 145 9.82 -10.69 3.59
C LYS A 145 8.44 -11.32 3.57
N TRP A 146 7.42 -10.55 3.96
CA TRP A 146 6.00 -10.91 3.87
C TRP A 146 5.21 -9.72 3.36
N SER A 147 4.16 -10.00 2.62
CA SER A 147 3.18 -9.00 2.19
C SER A 147 1.78 -9.59 2.21
N GLY A 148 0.78 -8.72 2.28
CA GLY A 148 -0.59 -9.18 2.33
C GLY A 148 -1.61 -8.06 2.42
N VAL A 149 -2.83 -8.47 2.79
CA VAL A 149 -3.97 -7.60 3.02
C VAL A 149 -4.53 -7.84 4.42
N LEU A 150 -4.94 -6.79 5.09
CA LEU A 150 -5.76 -6.84 6.30
C LEU A 150 -7.11 -6.18 6.00
N PHE A 151 -8.19 -6.94 6.15
CA PHE A 151 -9.55 -6.42 6.18
C PHE A 151 -9.94 -6.14 7.63
N SER A 152 -10.32 -4.91 7.95
CA SER A 152 -10.73 -4.56 9.32
C SER A 152 -12.08 -5.17 9.71
N LYS A 153 -12.83 -5.67 8.72
CA LYS A 153 -14.02 -6.49 8.85
C LYS A 153 -14.00 -7.56 7.79
N GLU A 154 -14.40 -8.78 8.15
CA GLU A 154 -14.44 -9.91 7.24
C GLU A 154 -15.38 -9.59 6.04
N PRO A 155 -14.88 -9.63 4.79
CA PRO A 155 -15.60 -9.06 3.64
C PRO A 155 -16.69 -9.97 3.04
N VAL A 156 -16.63 -11.29 3.26
CA VAL A 156 -17.51 -12.26 2.61
C VAL A 156 -18.82 -12.47 3.41
N GLU A 157 -18.68 -12.80 4.69
CA GLU A 157 -19.80 -13.06 5.59
C GLU A 157 -20.21 -11.81 6.40
N GLY A 158 -19.36 -10.77 6.39
CA GLY A 158 -19.59 -9.55 7.15
C GLY A 158 -19.51 -9.73 8.66
N THR A 159 -18.84 -10.80 9.12
CA THR A 159 -18.65 -11.06 10.56
C THR A 159 -17.78 -9.99 11.20
N ASP A 160 -17.98 -9.76 12.50
CA ASP A 160 -17.21 -8.76 13.26
C ASP A 160 -15.84 -9.32 13.69
N ARG A 161 -15.03 -9.68 12.69
CA ARG A 161 -13.65 -10.16 12.83
C ARG A 161 -12.80 -9.49 11.76
N MET A 162 -11.53 -9.25 12.06
CA MET A 162 -10.56 -8.84 11.05
C MET A 162 -10.03 -10.09 10.33
N LEU A 163 -9.80 -9.99 9.03
CA LEU A 163 -9.17 -11.03 8.23
C LEU A 163 -7.78 -10.56 7.81
N LEU A 164 -6.74 -11.26 8.27
CA LEU A 164 -5.35 -11.04 7.88
C LEU A 164 -4.93 -12.13 6.90
N GLU A 165 -4.55 -11.73 5.71
CA GLU A 165 -4.01 -12.62 4.66
C GLU A 165 -2.58 -12.23 4.33
N TRP A 166 -1.69 -13.23 4.13
CA TRP A 166 -0.30 -12.96 3.80
C TRP A 166 0.35 -14.08 3.01
N GLN A 167 1.48 -13.76 2.40
CA GLN A 167 2.41 -14.68 1.74
C GLN A 167 3.85 -14.23 1.91
N ASP A 168 4.79 -15.07 1.53
CA ASP A 168 6.22 -14.73 1.46
C ASP A 168 6.51 -13.83 0.25
N GLY A 169 7.31 -12.79 0.46
CA GLY A 169 7.72 -11.86 -0.60
C GLY A 169 6.68 -10.80 -0.94
N VAL A 170 6.69 -10.35 -2.20
CA VAL A 170 5.82 -9.30 -2.76
C VAL A 170 4.88 -9.87 -3.82
N GLY A 171 3.64 -9.43 -3.85
CA GLY A 171 2.63 -9.81 -4.87
C GLY A 171 1.65 -10.87 -4.35
N GLY A 172 1.09 -11.67 -5.23
CA GLY A 172 0.31 -12.90 -5.01
C GLY A 172 -0.99 -12.79 -4.21
N VAL A 173 -1.01 -12.28 -3.00
CA VAL A 173 -2.26 -12.08 -2.23
C VAL A 173 -3.14 -11.01 -2.89
N VAL A 174 -2.52 -9.91 -3.34
CA VAL A 174 -3.24 -8.77 -3.93
C VAL A 174 -3.76 -9.09 -5.33
N ASP A 175 -3.03 -9.90 -6.09
CA ASP A 175 -3.40 -10.31 -7.45
C ASP A 175 -4.04 -11.70 -7.53
N GLY A 176 -4.18 -12.41 -6.40
CA GLY A 176 -4.81 -13.72 -6.30
C GLY A 176 -4.04 -14.86 -6.96
N THR A 177 -2.74 -14.69 -7.21
CA THR A 177 -1.90 -15.68 -7.94
C THR A 177 -1.06 -16.58 -7.04
N GLY A 178 -0.95 -16.27 -5.74
CA GLY A 178 -0.10 -16.97 -4.78
C GLY A 178 -0.86 -17.87 -3.80
N ASP A 179 -0.15 -18.84 -3.21
CA ASP A 179 -0.62 -19.55 -2.02
C ASP A 179 -0.54 -18.59 -0.83
N SER A 180 -1.69 -18.16 -0.32
CA SER A 180 -1.77 -17.28 0.84
C SER A 180 -2.14 -18.05 2.10
N SER A 181 -1.58 -17.60 3.23
CA SER A 181 -2.06 -17.98 4.57
C SER A 181 -3.03 -16.91 5.07
N HIS A 182 -3.98 -17.29 5.90
CA HIS A 182 -4.90 -16.34 6.51
C HIS A 182 -5.21 -16.66 7.98
N VAL A 183 -5.64 -15.64 8.71
CA VAL A 183 -6.09 -15.76 10.10
C VAL A 183 -7.16 -14.73 10.42
N PHE A 184 -8.12 -15.10 11.24
CA PHE A 184 -9.09 -14.15 11.81
C PHE A 184 -8.57 -13.58 13.12
N LEU A 185 -8.65 -12.25 13.27
CA LEU A 185 -8.25 -11.53 14.46
C LEU A 185 -9.48 -10.92 15.12
N GLY A 186 -9.48 -10.85 16.44
CA GLY A 186 -10.54 -10.19 17.21
C GLY A 186 -10.58 -8.68 16.95
N THR A 187 -11.76 -8.10 17.00
CA THR A 187 -11.99 -6.65 16.90
C THR A 187 -12.07 -5.95 18.26
N GLY A 188 -12.08 -6.71 19.36
CA GLY A 188 -12.14 -6.23 20.74
C GLY A 188 -10.91 -5.41 21.18
N ASP A 189 -10.72 -5.23 22.47
CA ASP A 189 -9.60 -4.45 23.02
C ASP A 189 -8.28 -5.24 23.05
N ASN A 190 -8.35 -6.55 22.89
CA ASN A 190 -7.20 -7.43 22.89
C ASN A 190 -7.19 -8.37 21.69
N ILE A 191 -6.18 -8.24 20.84
CA ILE A 191 -5.99 -9.06 19.63
C ILE A 191 -5.90 -10.56 19.95
N THR A 192 -5.42 -10.94 21.15
CA THR A 192 -5.16 -12.33 21.53
C THR A 192 -6.39 -13.06 22.06
N GLU A 193 -7.47 -12.35 22.45
CA GLU A 193 -8.65 -12.99 23.04
C GLU A 193 -9.52 -13.74 22.02
N HIS A 194 -9.35 -13.44 20.73
CA HIS A 194 -10.19 -13.99 19.65
C HIS A 194 -9.38 -14.35 18.39
N MET A 195 -8.17 -14.86 18.56
CA MET A 195 -7.41 -15.38 17.42
C MET A 195 -7.93 -16.77 17.06
N ASP A 196 -8.94 -16.80 16.23
CA ASP A 196 -9.38 -18.02 15.55
C ASP A 196 -8.76 -18.06 14.16
N SER A 197 -8.06 -19.12 13.85
CA SER A 197 -7.61 -19.39 12.49
C SER A 197 -8.42 -20.57 11.96
N CYS A 198 -8.97 -20.45 10.80
CA CYS A 198 -9.60 -21.55 10.10
C CYS A 198 -8.80 -21.87 8.83
N PHE A 199 -8.07 -22.96 8.88
CA PHE A 199 -7.59 -23.62 7.68
C PHE A 199 -8.36 -24.94 7.58
N ASP A 200 -9.13 -25.17 6.54
CA ASP A 200 -9.94 -26.39 6.32
C ASP A 200 -10.76 -26.86 7.54
N GLY A 201 -11.36 -25.91 8.27
CA GLY A 201 -12.18 -26.21 9.41
C GLY A 201 -11.43 -26.58 10.69
N LYS A 202 -10.11 -26.35 10.77
CA LYS A 202 -9.30 -26.49 11.99
C LYS A 202 -8.97 -25.13 12.57
N THR A 203 -9.24 -24.96 13.86
CA THR A 203 -8.81 -23.78 14.61
C THR A 203 -7.29 -23.81 14.77
N ILE A 204 -6.59 -22.79 14.29
CA ILE A 204 -5.14 -22.67 14.39
C ILE A 204 -4.80 -21.82 15.62
N ALA A 205 -4.00 -22.34 16.53
CA ALA A 205 -3.51 -21.60 17.69
C ALA A 205 -2.35 -20.66 17.31
N LEU A 206 -2.09 -19.64 18.12
CA LEU A 206 -0.99 -18.67 18.02
C LEU A 206 0.37 -19.15 17.45
N PRO A 207 0.80 -20.42 17.60
CA PRO A 207 2.05 -20.91 17.01
C PRO A 207 2.08 -20.91 15.48
N GLU A 208 0.95 -20.82 14.80
CA GLU A 208 0.86 -20.94 13.34
C GLU A 208 0.83 -19.57 12.60
N LEU A 209 0.71 -18.44 13.31
CA LEU A 209 1.30 -17.17 12.88
C LEU A 209 2.83 -17.27 12.79
N GLY A 210 3.40 -18.44 13.05
CA GLY A 210 4.80 -18.75 13.27
C GLY A 210 5.82 -18.16 12.31
N ALA A 211 5.37 -17.62 11.17
CA ALA A 211 6.19 -16.88 10.25
C ALA A 211 6.16 -15.36 10.52
N LEU A 212 5.00 -14.77 10.91
CA LEU A 212 4.85 -13.33 11.09
C LEU A 212 5.31 -12.87 12.48
N PRO A 213 6.09 -11.78 12.57
CA PRO A 213 6.49 -11.23 13.87
C PRO A 213 5.28 -10.56 14.54
N MET A 214 4.89 -11.06 15.70
CA MET A 214 3.69 -10.63 16.44
C MET A 214 3.64 -9.14 16.70
N GLU A 215 4.78 -8.50 16.97
CA GLU A 215 4.83 -7.05 17.18
C GLU A 215 4.29 -6.27 15.96
N GLN A 216 4.66 -6.67 14.75
CA GLN A 216 4.20 -6.03 13.52
C GLN A 216 2.73 -6.35 13.22
N VAL A 217 2.25 -7.53 13.59
CA VAL A 217 0.83 -7.88 13.50
C VAL A 217 0.00 -7.00 14.43
N VAL A 218 0.43 -6.80 15.67
CA VAL A 218 -0.22 -5.89 16.63
C VAL A 218 -0.19 -4.44 16.14
N GLN A 219 0.92 -3.98 15.57
CA GLN A 219 1.01 -2.64 14.98
C GLN A 219 0.00 -2.47 13.83
N LEU A 220 -0.10 -3.47 12.94
CA LEU A 220 -1.03 -3.47 11.82
C LEU A 220 -2.49 -3.48 12.29
N TRP A 221 -2.83 -4.31 13.27
CA TRP A 221 -4.14 -4.38 13.89
C TRP A 221 -4.56 -3.04 14.52
N ASN A 222 -3.66 -2.42 15.29
CA ASN A 222 -3.92 -1.09 15.85
C ASN A 222 -4.12 -0.02 14.76
N GLN A 223 -3.37 -0.13 13.67
CA GLN A 223 -3.52 0.78 12.54
C GLN A 223 -4.86 0.59 11.83
N ALA A 224 -5.34 -0.66 11.69
CA ALA A 224 -6.63 -0.95 11.11
C ALA A 224 -7.78 -0.32 11.92
N LYS A 225 -7.79 -0.51 13.25
CA LYS A 225 -8.79 0.11 14.15
C LYS A 225 -8.78 1.65 14.04
N ARG A 226 -7.60 2.25 13.99
CA ARG A 226 -7.48 3.70 13.85
C ARG A 226 -8.01 4.21 12.52
N LEU A 227 -7.71 3.50 11.42
CA LEU A 227 -8.16 3.87 10.09
C LEU A 227 -9.67 3.66 9.94
N GLU A 228 -10.21 2.56 10.43
CA GLU A 228 -11.66 2.31 10.47
C GLU A 228 -12.41 3.45 11.17
N ASN A 229 -11.91 3.91 12.34
CA ASN A 229 -12.47 5.05 13.04
C ASN A 229 -12.36 6.35 12.22
N ASN A 230 -11.24 6.60 11.54
CA ASN A 230 -11.04 7.79 10.72
C ASN A 230 -11.97 7.83 9.49
N TYR A 231 -12.20 6.67 8.88
CA TYR A 231 -13.08 6.53 7.71
C TYR A 231 -14.55 6.35 8.09
N ASN A 232 -14.85 6.07 9.38
CA ASN A 232 -16.16 5.71 9.89
C ASN A 232 -16.81 4.55 9.08
N ARG A 233 -15.97 3.63 8.63
CA ARG A 233 -16.34 2.40 7.88
C ARG A 233 -15.16 1.43 7.85
N PRO A 234 -15.43 0.12 7.65
CA PRO A 234 -14.39 -0.88 7.47
C PRO A 234 -13.41 -0.54 6.34
N VAL A 235 -12.16 -0.96 6.50
CA VAL A 235 -11.08 -0.70 5.55
C VAL A 235 -10.35 -1.98 5.17
N ASP A 236 -9.83 -2.04 3.95
CA ASP A 236 -8.78 -2.96 3.54
C ASP A 236 -7.43 -2.21 3.54
N ILE A 237 -6.38 -2.92 3.94
CA ILE A 237 -5.03 -2.37 4.10
C ILE A 237 -4.05 -3.31 3.39
N GLU A 238 -3.42 -2.82 2.32
CA GLU A 238 -2.27 -3.50 1.73
C GLU A 238 -1.02 -3.17 2.56
N TRP A 239 -0.28 -4.20 2.96
CA TRP A 239 0.86 -4.06 3.84
C TRP A 239 2.02 -4.97 3.44
N CYS A 240 3.21 -4.63 3.92
CA CYS A 240 4.35 -5.55 3.88
C CYS A 240 5.22 -5.39 5.12
N ILE A 241 5.97 -6.45 5.44
CA ILE A 241 6.98 -6.47 6.49
C ILE A 241 8.33 -6.79 5.86
N SER A 242 9.27 -5.88 6.00
CA SER A 242 10.68 -6.09 5.63
C SER A 242 11.49 -6.57 6.83
N PHE A 243 12.59 -7.27 6.54
CA PHE A 243 13.54 -7.73 7.54
C PHE A 243 14.94 -7.25 7.20
N LYS A 244 15.59 -6.61 8.16
CA LYS A 244 17.01 -6.23 8.06
C LYS A 244 17.80 -6.97 9.13
N PRO A 245 18.74 -7.87 8.76
CA PRO A 245 19.63 -8.48 9.71
C PRO A 245 20.53 -7.42 10.34
N HIS A 246 20.82 -7.52 11.64
CA HIS A 246 21.87 -6.70 12.24
C HIS A 246 23.21 -7.03 11.58
N GLN A 247 23.92 -6.02 11.10
CA GLN A 247 25.33 -6.19 10.71
C GLN A 247 26.11 -6.51 11.99
N ALA A 248 26.66 -7.72 12.06
CA ALA A 248 27.54 -8.09 13.14
C ALA A 248 28.78 -7.17 13.11
N SER A 249 28.97 -6.37 14.14
CA SER A 249 30.25 -5.70 14.38
C SER A 249 31.29 -6.78 14.61
N ALA A 250 32.47 -6.65 13.99
CA ALA A 250 33.57 -7.64 13.96
C ALA A 250 34.27 -7.85 15.31
N THR A 251 33.54 -7.84 16.41
CA THR A 251 34.04 -8.23 17.73
C THR A 251 33.44 -9.53 18.13
N ASN A 252 34.28 -10.51 18.42
CA ASN A 252 34.06 -11.93 18.73
C ASN A 252 33.02 -12.27 19.83
N THR A 253 31.85 -11.70 19.79
CA THR A 253 30.73 -12.10 20.66
C THR A 253 29.62 -12.60 19.76
N VAL A 254 29.24 -13.89 19.93
CA VAL A 254 28.07 -14.48 19.29
C VAL A 254 26.84 -13.78 19.84
N ILE A 255 26.52 -12.62 19.28
CA ILE A 255 25.22 -11.98 19.46
C ILE A 255 24.31 -12.67 18.44
N LEU A 256 23.37 -13.48 18.94
CA LEU A 256 22.23 -13.96 18.14
C LEU A 256 21.56 -12.69 17.57
N SER A 257 21.87 -12.38 16.31
CA SER A 257 21.43 -11.15 15.65
C SER A 257 19.93 -11.26 15.37
N LYS A 258 19.12 -10.76 16.30
CA LYS A 258 17.74 -10.42 15.99
C LYS A 258 17.80 -9.28 14.98
N GLY A 259 17.37 -9.53 13.75
CA GLY A 259 17.19 -8.46 12.76
C GLY A 259 16.02 -7.56 13.16
N ILE A 260 15.87 -6.45 12.45
CA ILE A 260 14.77 -5.50 12.64
C ILE A 260 13.69 -5.80 11.60
N TYR A 261 12.47 -6.03 12.07
CA TYR A 261 11.28 -6.07 11.25
C TYR A 261 10.66 -4.68 11.15
N THR A 262 10.28 -4.29 9.96
CA THR A 262 9.64 -2.98 9.72
C THR A 262 8.34 -3.20 8.97
N LEU A 263 7.22 -2.77 9.56
CA LEU A 263 5.91 -2.74 8.92
C LEU A 263 5.85 -1.54 7.95
N SER A 264 5.28 -1.77 6.78
CA SER A 264 4.93 -0.72 5.82
C SER A 264 3.49 -0.90 5.34
N VAL A 265 2.71 0.17 5.39
CA VAL A 265 1.37 0.26 4.80
C VAL A 265 1.50 0.84 3.41
N LEU A 266 1.03 0.12 2.40
CA LEU A 266 1.22 0.45 0.99
C LEU A 266 -0.01 1.09 0.36
N GLN A 267 -1.21 0.74 0.86
CA GLN A 267 -2.49 1.26 0.41
C GLN A 267 -3.55 1.05 1.48
N VAL A 268 -4.57 1.92 1.52
CA VAL A 268 -5.79 1.75 2.32
C VAL A 268 -6.98 2.07 1.44
N ARG A 269 -8.04 1.27 1.55
CA ARG A 269 -9.32 1.53 0.87
C ARG A 269 -10.47 1.29 1.84
N PRO A 270 -11.52 2.11 1.83
CA PRO A 270 -12.77 1.76 2.48
C PRO A 270 -13.40 0.53 1.81
N ILE A 271 -13.87 -0.43 2.60
CA ILE A 271 -14.64 -1.58 2.09
C ILE A 271 -16.03 -1.07 1.69
N THR A 272 -16.37 -1.22 0.41
CA THR A 272 -17.64 -0.73 -0.15
C THR A 272 -18.73 -1.81 -0.22
N THR A 273 -18.33 -3.08 -0.26
CA THR A 273 -19.24 -4.24 -0.32
C THR A 273 -18.89 -5.18 0.83
N LEU A 274 -19.68 -5.17 1.87
CA LEU A 274 -19.73 -6.25 2.84
C LEU A 274 -20.77 -7.26 2.34
N GLY A 275 -20.50 -8.56 2.47
CA GLY A 275 -21.47 -9.60 2.15
C GLY A 275 -22.80 -9.26 2.79
N ALA A 276 -23.88 -9.32 2.00
CA ALA A 276 -25.21 -9.13 2.54
C ALA A 276 -25.44 -10.24 3.57
N SER A 277 -25.50 -9.88 4.85
CA SER A 277 -26.08 -10.76 5.86
C SER A 277 -27.48 -11.13 5.36
N ASN A 278 -27.72 -12.40 5.11
CA ASN A 278 -29.06 -12.92 4.88
C ASN A 278 -29.87 -12.82 6.19
N ASP A 279 -30.13 -11.61 6.65
CA ASP A 279 -31.12 -11.34 7.69
C ASP A 279 -32.52 -11.31 7.05
N ASN A 280 -32.91 -12.45 6.51
CA ASN A 280 -34.31 -12.78 6.18
C ASN A 280 -34.50 -14.30 6.36
N ALA A 281 -34.65 -14.71 7.61
CA ALA A 281 -35.27 -15.98 7.98
C ALA A 281 -36.03 -15.81 9.30
#